data_791468b42d1529e7b8d979051f4b8ed8
#
_entry.id   791468b42d1529e7b8d979051f4b8ed8
#
_cell.length_a   1.000
_cell.length_b   1.000
_cell.length_c   1.000
_cell.angle_alpha   90.00
_cell.angle_beta   90.00
_cell.angle_gamma   90.00
#
_symmetry.space_group_name_H-M   'P 1'
#
loop_
_entity.id
_entity.type
_entity.pdbx_description
1 polymer ?
#
loop_
_entity_poly.entity_id
_entity_poly.type
_entity_poly.pdbx_seq_one_letter_code
_entity_poly.pdbx_strand_id
1 'polypeptide(L)'
;MVKIVAERLPDLSIPRYSHCAFFSPQGELTVVGGHTKGFVPTPTAEYLKDGKWQVVPMVYCHDDGVCVPLHTGKVLLAGGYERNLGIGQTFEVEMYDPATHTFNGFGCLDKRRTHVSGVELANGQVVISGNWYNEDAIATWNGGIYFESVSKVSVPRSSPYLFPISDDNIMVVADEQDNYGKPVDASIVDRMKGESFRVPLLEEWTPILLHHQTHANACTIGDHQYLFPVHNKSGQVAIIEVRDTVFSLLPTACPIPVHTKFGEIVWFTQIMVDREHQRAYMMGFNVEETKKFVLAINYAERPATMKCYYTGQRMASSVTLPVLTPDGNLVITGGFDSNTTNFDPTAEVWLFPLANKELPQAAINTMSSKDYYLLIGAVVLLILVAGGWIYWKRRHRKATPEVEESPSASEEATDQLLLRIRQHMDEQRPYLNSELKVRDIANYLGTNSRYISYCIKRVEQCTFSAYINKHRVAYAQQLMRRQPDIKLTEVYLKSGFANEISFFRTFKTIVGMTPSEWKAKELANEKGDAI
;
A
#
# COMPACT_ATOMS: atom_id res chain seq x y z
N MET A 1 -5.67 -24.62 -8.81
CA MET A 1 -5.18 -23.43 -9.54
C MET A 1 -5.04 -23.76 -11.02
N VAL A 2 -5.42 -22.83 -11.91
CA VAL A 2 -5.39 -23.00 -13.35
C VAL A 2 -4.44 -21.98 -13.95
N LYS A 3 -3.57 -22.45 -14.87
CA LYS A 3 -2.67 -21.56 -15.61
C LYS A 3 -3.45 -20.79 -16.66
N ILE A 4 -3.24 -19.47 -16.72
CA ILE A 4 -3.72 -18.62 -17.82
C ILE A 4 -2.54 -17.94 -18.48
N VAL A 5 -2.75 -17.52 -19.74
CA VAL A 5 -1.81 -16.68 -20.48
C VAL A 5 -2.41 -15.29 -20.52
N ALA A 6 -1.72 -14.34 -19.90
CA ALA A 6 -2.07 -12.94 -20.02
C ALA A 6 -1.55 -12.40 -21.35
N GLU A 7 -2.26 -11.44 -21.92
CA GLU A 7 -1.89 -10.77 -23.16
C GLU A 7 -1.10 -9.51 -22.85
N ARG A 8 0.04 -9.31 -23.55
CA ARG A 8 0.79 -8.06 -23.46
C ARG A 8 0.14 -7.04 -24.38
N LEU A 9 -0.41 -5.99 -23.82
CA LEU A 9 -0.86 -4.81 -24.56
C LEU A 9 0.32 -3.86 -24.81
N PRO A 10 0.18 -2.85 -25.69
CA PRO A 10 1.20 -1.83 -25.87
C PRO A 10 1.63 -1.20 -24.55
N ASP A 11 2.93 -1.04 -24.35
CA ASP A 11 3.48 -0.42 -23.16
C ASP A 11 3.09 1.06 -23.08
N LEU A 12 2.88 1.57 -21.86
CA LEU A 12 2.72 3.01 -21.61
C LEU A 12 3.87 3.80 -22.22
N SER A 13 3.60 4.99 -22.75
CA SER A 13 4.65 5.90 -23.22
C SER A 13 5.53 6.37 -22.06
N ILE A 14 4.95 6.50 -20.87
CA ILE A 14 5.63 6.98 -19.67
C ILE A 14 5.46 5.90 -18.56
N PRO A 15 6.56 5.23 -18.14
CA PRO A 15 6.53 4.33 -17.00
C PRO A 15 6.04 5.06 -15.75
N ARG A 16 5.03 4.51 -15.06
CA ARG A 16 4.44 5.18 -13.90
C ARG A 16 3.95 4.22 -12.82
N TYR A 17 3.91 4.73 -11.59
CA TYR A 17 3.36 4.07 -10.42
C TYR A 17 2.50 5.05 -9.62
N SER A 18 1.62 4.54 -8.74
CA SER A 18 0.68 5.34 -7.95
C SER A 18 -0.26 6.22 -8.81
N HIS A 19 -0.49 5.79 -10.05
CA HIS A 19 -1.42 6.41 -10.98
C HIS A 19 -2.82 5.85 -10.84
N CYS A 20 -3.83 6.57 -11.33
CA CYS A 20 -5.16 6.02 -11.55
C CYS A 20 -5.27 5.41 -12.95
N ALA A 21 -6.11 4.37 -13.06
CA ALA A 21 -6.49 3.80 -14.35
C ALA A 21 -8.00 3.50 -14.37
N PHE A 22 -8.64 3.71 -15.51
CA PHE A 22 -10.07 3.45 -15.71
C PHE A 22 -10.38 3.29 -17.19
N PHE A 23 -11.56 2.72 -17.49
CA PHE A 23 -12.12 2.77 -18.84
C PHE A 23 -13.07 3.96 -18.98
N SER A 24 -12.88 4.73 -20.04
CA SER A 24 -13.80 5.80 -20.40
C SER A 24 -15.15 5.22 -20.86
N PRO A 25 -16.23 6.03 -20.91
CA PRO A 25 -17.50 5.60 -21.50
C PRO A 25 -17.39 5.17 -22.97
N GLN A 26 -16.35 5.61 -23.68
CA GLN A 26 -16.02 5.20 -25.05
C GLN A 26 -15.25 3.87 -25.10
N GLY A 27 -14.94 3.25 -23.97
CA GLY A 27 -14.19 2.01 -23.87
C GLY A 27 -12.67 2.16 -24.01
N GLU A 28 -12.15 3.38 -23.90
CA GLU A 28 -10.72 3.64 -23.96
C GLU A 28 -10.07 3.47 -22.58
N LEU A 29 -9.03 2.63 -22.48
CA LEU A 29 -8.22 2.52 -21.27
C LEU A 29 -7.44 3.81 -21.07
N THR A 30 -7.65 4.47 -19.96
CA THR A 30 -7.03 5.74 -19.61
C THR A 30 -6.23 5.60 -18.32
N VAL A 31 -5.03 6.20 -18.27
CA VAL A 31 -4.12 6.20 -17.13
C VAL A 31 -3.74 7.64 -16.82
N VAL A 32 -3.84 8.06 -15.55
CA VAL A 32 -3.68 9.46 -15.18
C VAL A 32 -2.78 9.63 -13.96
N GLY A 33 -1.90 10.63 -13.97
CA GLY A 33 -1.04 10.99 -12.84
C GLY A 33 0.00 9.94 -12.46
N GLY A 34 0.22 9.81 -11.16
CA GLY A 34 1.27 8.98 -10.60
C GLY A 34 2.66 9.62 -10.66
N HIS A 35 3.68 8.82 -10.41
CA HIS A 35 5.08 9.27 -10.50
C HIS A 35 5.91 8.39 -11.43
N THR A 36 6.98 8.98 -11.96
CA THR A 36 8.02 8.35 -12.77
C THR A 36 9.21 7.95 -11.90
N LYS A 37 10.32 7.54 -12.54
CA LYS A 37 11.57 7.18 -11.85
C LYS A 37 12.01 8.28 -10.88
N GLY A 38 12.44 7.86 -9.67
CA GLY A 38 12.87 8.77 -8.61
C GLY A 38 11.72 9.47 -7.87
N PHE A 39 10.49 8.92 -7.96
CA PHE A 39 9.29 9.48 -7.33
C PHE A 39 8.98 10.91 -7.80
N VAL A 40 9.13 11.15 -9.11
CA VAL A 40 8.82 12.43 -9.73
C VAL A 40 7.36 12.39 -10.20
N PRO A 41 6.43 13.15 -9.58
CA PRO A 41 5.05 13.22 -10.02
C PRO A 41 4.95 13.69 -11.47
N THR A 42 4.02 13.12 -12.23
CA THR A 42 3.84 13.48 -13.63
C THR A 42 2.50 14.13 -13.88
N PRO A 43 2.45 15.36 -14.43
CA PRO A 43 1.22 16.02 -14.84
C PRO A 43 0.79 15.53 -16.23
N THR A 44 0.74 14.22 -16.44
CA THR A 44 0.35 13.64 -17.73
C THR A 44 -0.63 12.51 -17.56
N ALA A 45 -1.54 12.38 -18.50
CA ALA A 45 -2.37 11.21 -18.70
C ALA A 45 -2.05 10.57 -20.05
N GLU A 46 -2.43 9.30 -20.18
CA GLU A 46 -2.35 8.57 -21.43
C GLU A 46 -3.65 7.80 -21.65
N TYR A 47 -4.17 7.74 -22.87
CA TYR A 47 -5.28 6.88 -23.23
C TYR A 47 -4.91 6.01 -24.42
N LEU A 48 -5.39 4.77 -24.42
CA LEU A 48 -5.12 3.79 -25.48
C LEU A 48 -6.16 3.91 -26.58
N LYS A 49 -5.74 4.31 -27.78
CA LYS A 49 -6.57 4.44 -28.96
C LYS A 49 -5.89 3.80 -30.17
N ASP A 50 -6.62 2.95 -30.89
CA ASP A 50 -6.11 2.25 -32.07
C ASP A 50 -4.77 1.55 -31.86
N GLY A 51 -4.60 0.92 -30.68
CA GLY A 51 -3.39 0.22 -30.28
C GLY A 51 -2.19 1.11 -29.97
N LYS A 52 -2.39 2.42 -29.77
CA LYS A 52 -1.33 3.38 -29.45
C LYS A 52 -1.74 4.27 -28.27
N TRP A 53 -0.81 4.50 -27.35
CA TRP A 53 -0.99 5.45 -26.29
C TRP A 53 -0.87 6.89 -26.81
N GLN A 54 -1.84 7.72 -26.42
CA GLN A 54 -1.89 9.15 -26.68
C GLN A 54 -1.64 9.87 -25.38
N VAL A 55 -0.56 10.65 -25.30
CA VAL A 55 -0.21 11.43 -24.09
C VAL A 55 -0.92 12.77 -24.14
N VAL A 56 -1.56 13.14 -23.04
CA VAL A 56 -2.23 14.45 -22.88
C VAL A 56 -1.76 15.11 -21.58
N PRO A 57 -1.59 16.45 -21.58
CA PRO A 57 -1.22 17.18 -20.38
C PRO A 57 -2.38 17.26 -19.39
N MET A 58 -2.08 17.12 -18.10
CA MET A 58 -2.94 17.44 -16.97
C MET A 58 -2.64 18.86 -16.47
N VAL A 59 -3.54 19.45 -15.70
CA VAL A 59 -3.30 20.76 -15.07
C VAL A 59 -2.43 20.61 -13.84
N TYR A 60 -2.65 19.56 -13.07
CA TYR A 60 -1.97 19.31 -11.80
C TYR A 60 -1.31 17.93 -11.75
N CYS A 61 -0.46 17.71 -10.77
CA CYS A 61 0.06 16.38 -10.44
C CYS A 61 -0.85 15.70 -9.41
N HIS A 62 -1.15 14.42 -9.64
CA HIS A 62 -1.96 13.59 -8.74
C HIS A 62 -1.24 12.26 -8.47
N ASP A 63 -0.06 12.31 -7.82
CA ASP A 63 0.64 11.11 -7.37
C ASP A 63 0.03 10.66 -6.04
N ASP A 64 -0.50 9.44 -5.95
CA ASP A 64 -1.33 8.96 -4.84
C ASP A 64 -2.61 9.82 -4.59
N GLY A 65 -3.16 10.41 -5.64
CA GLY A 65 -4.46 11.06 -5.63
C GLY A 65 -5.61 10.07 -5.85
N VAL A 66 -6.81 10.56 -6.00
CA VAL A 66 -8.01 9.75 -6.29
C VAL A 66 -8.63 10.15 -7.62
N CYS A 67 -9.16 9.15 -8.33
CA CYS A 67 -10.03 9.32 -9.48
C CYS A 67 -11.45 8.86 -9.13
N VAL A 68 -12.43 9.69 -9.37
CA VAL A 68 -13.85 9.37 -9.17
C VAL A 68 -14.57 9.49 -10.52
N PRO A 69 -14.89 8.37 -11.18
CA PRO A 69 -15.75 8.37 -12.35
C PRO A 69 -17.15 8.87 -11.97
N LEU A 70 -17.68 9.80 -12.75
CA LEU A 70 -19.00 10.42 -12.52
C LEU A 70 -20.05 9.85 -13.46
N HIS A 71 -21.32 9.89 -13.04
CA HIS A 71 -22.46 9.50 -13.87
C HIS A 71 -22.56 10.32 -15.17
N THR A 72 -21.95 11.52 -15.20
CA THR A 72 -21.85 12.36 -16.39
C THR A 72 -20.87 11.84 -17.45
N GLY A 73 -20.12 10.77 -17.14
CA GLY A 73 -19.04 10.23 -17.96
C GLY A 73 -17.71 10.95 -17.80
N LYS A 74 -17.66 12.03 -17.04
CA LYS A 74 -16.39 12.71 -16.67
C LYS A 74 -15.74 12.03 -15.49
N VAL A 75 -14.46 12.36 -15.23
CA VAL A 75 -13.71 11.82 -14.10
C VAL A 75 -13.15 12.97 -13.28
N LEU A 76 -13.46 12.99 -12.00
CA LEU A 76 -12.91 13.94 -11.04
C LEU A 76 -11.61 13.39 -10.49
N LEU A 77 -10.54 14.21 -10.50
CA LEU A 77 -9.25 13.90 -9.88
C LEU A 77 -8.99 14.86 -8.73
N ALA A 78 -8.51 14.36 -7.61
CA ALA A 78 -8.28 15.19 -6.44
C ALA A 78 -7.13 14.70 -5.55
N GLY A 79 -6.43 15.62 -4.91
CA GLY A 79 -5.37 15.34 -3.96
C GLY A 79 -4.13 14.69 -4.58
N GLY A 80 -3.31 14.08 -3.74
CA GLY A 80 -2.04 13.47 -4.13
C GLY A 80 -0.83 14.33 -3.80
N TYR A 81 0.34 13.94 -4.32
CA TYR A 81 1.58 14.71 -4.19
C TYR A 81 1.87 15.51 -5.46
N GLU A 82 2.35 16.73 -5.27
CA GLU A 82 2.73 17.65 -6.36
C GLU A 82 4.24 17.79 -6.59
N ARG A 83 5.05 17.30 -5.64
CA ARG A 83 6.53 17.42 -5.68
C ARG A 83 7.19 16.06 -5.51
N ASN A 84 8.45 16.01 -5.92
CA ASN A 84 9.29 14.81 -5.86
C ASN A 84 9.35 14.22 -4.45
N LEU A 85 9.50 12.89 -4.37
CA LEU A 85 9.68 12.13 -3.14
C LEU A 85 8.48 12.18 -2.18
N GLY A 86 7.26 12.36 -2.70
CA GLY A 86 6.06 12.42 -1.87
C GLY A 86 6.02 13.63 -0.94
N ILE A 87 6.52 14.76 -1.43
CA ILE A 87 6.48 16.04 -0.74
C ILE A 87 5.40 16.93 -1.37
N GLY A 88 4.80 17.80 -0.58
CA GLY A 88 3.83 18.76 -1.09
C GLY A 88 2.51 18.08 -1.47
N GLN A 89 1.77 17.60 -0.46
CA GLN A 89 0.39 17.22 -0.68
C GLN A 89 -0.39 18.36 -1.31
N THR A 90 -1.21 18.06 -2.30
CA THR A 90 -2.04 19.06 -2.97
C THR A 90 -3.48 19.05 -2.49
N PHE A 91 -4.15 20.17 -2.63
CA PHE A 91 -5.59 20.31 -2.48
C PHE A 91 -6.28 20.51 -3.84
N GLU A 92 -5.51 20.49 -4.93
CA GLU A 92 -6.01 20.76 -6.26
C GLU A 92 -7.00 19.67 -6.73
N VAL A 93 -7.99 20.12 -7.48
CA VAL A 93 -9.02 19.28 -8.09
C VAL A 93 -9.13 19.63 -9.57
N GLU A 94 -9.15 18.63 -10.42
CA GLU A 94 -9.40 18.80 -11.84
C GLU A 94 -10.41 17.79 -12.37
N MET A 95 -11.03 18.14 -13.49
CA MET A 95 -11.99 17.32 -14.19
C MET A 95 -11.44 16.87 -15.52
N TYR A 96 -11.38 15.57 -15.73
CA TYR A 96 -11.10 14.99 -17.05
C TYR A 96 -12.38 14.76 -17.83
N ASP A 97 -12.41 15.22 -19.07
CA ASP A 97 -13.46 14.97 -20.03
C ASP A 97 -12.99 13.96 -21.08
N PRO A 98 -13.43 12.69 -21.03
CA PRO A 98 -13.00 11.66 -21.98
C PRO A 98 -13.46 11.91 -23.42
N ALA A 99 -14.52 12.71 -23.65
CA ALA A 99 -15.00 13.00 -24.98
C ALA A 99 -14.07 13.94 -25.76
N THR A 100 -13.32 14.77 -25.04
CA THR A 100 -12.37 15.73 -25.62
C THR A 100 -10.91 15.45 -25.24
N HIS A 101 -10.69 14.51 -24.35
CA HIS A 101 -9.39 14.19 -23.73
C HIS A 101 -8.71 15.42 -23.08
N THR A 102 -9.50 16.28 -22.45
CA THR A 102 -9.00 17.51 -21.82
C THR A 102 -9.16 17.50 -20.32
N PHE A 103 -8.20 18.13 -19.65
CA PHE A 103 -8.22 18.36 -18.20
C PHE A 103 -8.53 19.85 -17.92
N ASN A 104 -9.39 20.09 -16.95
CA ASN A 104 -9.74 21.42 -16.49
C ASN A 104 -9.66 21.48 -14.98
N GLY A 105 -8.73 22.27 -14.44
CA GLY A 105 -8.71 22.61 -13.02
C GLY A 105 -9.96 23.43 -12.68
N PHE A 106 -10.68 23.04 -11.64
CA PHE A 106 -11.95 23.72 -11.36
C PHE A 106 -12.18 24.01 -9.88
N GLY A 107 -11.32 23.55 -8.98
CA GLY A 107 -11.56 23.78 -7.57
C GLY A 107 -10.50 23.20 -6.67
N CYS A 108 -10.84 23.12 -5.39
CA CYS A 108 -9.94 22.56 -4.39
C CYS A 108 -10.66 21.77 -3.31
N LEU A 109 -9.94 20.82 -2.71
CA LEU A 109 -10.34 20.12 -1.48
C LEU A 109 -10.40 21.09 -0.29
N ASP A 110 -11.07 20.69 0.76
CA ASP A 110 -11.14 21.38 2.04
C ASP A 110 -9.75 21.57 2.70
N LYS A 111 -8.83 20.66 2.40
CA LYS A 111 -7.44 20.66 2.86
C LYS A 111 -6.56 19.81 1.94
N ARG A 112 -5.26 19.88 2.13
CA ARG A 112 -4.28 19.06 1.40
C ARG A 112 -4.42 17.60 1.81
N ARG A 113 -4.57 16.71 0.82
CA ARG A 113 -4.81 15.29 1.04
C ARG A 113 -4.02 14.42 0.07
N THR A 114 -3.63 13.25 0.55
CA THR A 114 -3.10 12.12 -0.22
C THR A 114 -3.58 10.81 0.40
N HIS A 115 -3.46 9.68 -0.28
CA HIS A 115 -4.00 8.40 0.20
C HIS A 115 -5.50 8.52 0.53
N VAL A 116 -6.22 9.10 -0.39
CA VAL A 116 -7.64 9.38 -0.27
C VAL A 116 -8.45 8.37 -1.07
N SER A 117 -9.68 8.17 -0.64
CA SER A 117 -10.70 7.44 -1.38
C SER A 117 -11.85 8.38 -1.72
N GLY A 118 -12.52 8.12 -2.84
CA GLY A 118 -13.63 8.94 -3.29
C GLY A 118 -14.75 8.10 -3.88
N VAL A 119 -15.97 8.61 -3.78
CA VAL A 119 -17.16 7.99 -4.35
C VAL A 119 -18.15 9.06 -4.76
N GLU A 120 -18.83 8.85 -5.88
CA GLU A 120 -20.01 9.62 -6.25
C GLU A 120 -21.27 8.98 -5.66
N LEU A 121 -22.12 9.78 -5.05
CA LEU A 121 -23.40 9.36 -4.50
C LEU A 121 -24.50 9.38 -5.56
N ALA A 122 -25.65 8.76 -5.27
CA ALA A 122 -26.79 8.72 -6.20
C ALA A 122 -27.32 10.11 -6.57
N ASN A 123 -27.17 11.10 -5.69
CA ASN A 123 -27.56 12.49 -5.93
C ASN A 123 -26.51 13.32 -6.71
N GLY A 124 -25.42 12.70 -7.18
CA GLY A 124 -24.34 13.36 -7.92
C GLY A 124 -23.29 14.10 -7.06
N GLN A 125 -23.43 14.08 -5.75
CA GLN A 125 -22.39 14.60 -4.86
C GLN A 125 -21.19 13.67 -4.85
N VAL A 126 -19.96 14.22 -4.73
CA VAL A 126 -18.75 13.41 -4.55
C VAL A 126 -18.26 13.54 -3.12
N VAL A 127 -17.98 12.41 -2.52
CA VAL A 127 -17.43 12.33 -1.17
C VAL A 127 -16.01 11.81 -1.23
N ILE A 128 -15.12 12.48 -0.49
CA ILE A 128 -13.72 12.10 -0.33
C ILE A 128 -13.40 11.96 1.15
N SER A 129 -12.69 10.91 1.51
CA SER A 129 -12.20 10.67 2.87
C SER A 129 -10.81 10.06 2.84
N GLY A 130 -10.11 10.18 3.95
CA GLY A 130 -8.75 9.68 4.13
C GLY A 130 -7.69 10.77 3.98
N ASN A 131 -6.56 10.47 4.56
CA ASN A 131 -5.29 11.18 4.36
C ASN A 131 -4.19 10.33 5.00
N TRP A 132 -2.99 10.38 4.47
CA TRP A 132 -1.82 9.73 5.09
C TRP A 132 -1.61 10.12 6.56
N TYR A 133 -2.00 11.31 6.95
CA TYR A 133 -1.88 11.83 8.32
C TYR A 133 -3.07 11.50 9.23
N ASN A 134 -3.81 10.42 8.95
CA ASN A 134 -4.96 10.00 9.76
C ASN A 134 -6.02 11.11 9.86
N GLU A 135 -6.43 11.63 8.73
CA GLU A 135 -7.47 12.65 8.67
C GLU A 135 -8.84 12.07 9.03
N ASP A 136 -9.53 12.76 9.90
CA ASP A 136 -10.84 12.38 10.42
C ASP A 136 -12.02 13.05 9.69
N ALA A 137 -11.76 13.89 8.69
CA ALA A 137 -12.81 14.63 8.00
C ALA A 137 -13.25 13.94 6.70
N ILE A 138 -14.55 14.01 6.45
CA ILE A 138 -15.16 13.75 5.15
C ILE A 138 -15.37 15.07 4.43
N ALA A 139 -14.85 15.18 3.21
CA ALA A 139 -15.09 16.30 2.32
C ALA A 139 -16.17 15.95 1.29
N THR A 140 -17.07 16.87 1.02
CA THR A 140 -18.16 16.71 0.05
C THR A 140 -18.11 17.80 -1.01
N TRP A 141 -18.25 17.41 -2.26
CA TRP A 141 -18.43 18.31 -3.39
C TRP A 141 -19.90 18.31 -3.85
N ASN A 142 -20.46 19.49 -3.97
CA ASN A 142 -21.87 19.73 -4.33
C ASN A 142 -22.02 20.38 -5.73
N GLY A 143 -21.07 20.16 -6.63
CA GLY A 143 -21.08 20.77 -7.96
C GLY A 143 -20.46 22.17 -8.02
N GLY A 144 -19.96 22.72 -6.92
CA GLY A 144 -19.28 24.02 -6.84
C GLY A 144 -17.77 23.92 -7.12
N ILE A 145 -17.03 24.95 -6.71
CA ILE A 145 -15.57 25.01 -6.87
C ILE A 145 -14.80 24.56 -5.62
N TYR A 146 -15.47 24.22 -4.52
CA TYR A 146 -14.87 23.81 -3.27
C TYR A 146 -15.48 22.51 -2.77
N PHE A 147 -14.64 21.71 -2.13
CA PHE A 147 -15.07 20.65 -1.24
C PHE A 147 -15.23 21.20 0.16
N GLU A 148 -16.30 20.85 0.82
CA GLU A 148 -16.59 21.26 2.19
C GLU A 148 -16.39 20.08 3.16
N SER A 149 -15.70 20.32 4.28
CA SER A 149 -15.66 19.36 5.39
C SER A 149 -17.01 19.38 6.10
N VAL A 150 -17.81 18.34 5.92
CA VAL A 150 -19.18 18.29 6.47
C VAL A 150 -19.28 17.45 7.74
N SER A 151 -18.37 16.50 7.95
CA SER A 151 -18.40 15.62 9.12
C SER A 151 -17.06 14.97 9.37
N LYS A 152 -16.91 14.43 10.57
CA LYS A 152 -15.72 13.68 10.98
C LYS A 152 -16.05 12.21 11.14
N VAL A 153 -15.12 11.36 10.77
CA VAL A 153 -15.17 9.93 11.10
C VAL A 153 -14.77 9.72 12.57
N SER A 154 -15.29 8.68 13.21
CA SER A 154 -14.95 8.35 14.60
C SER A 154 -13.50 7.95 14.81
N VAL A 155 -12.83 7.48 13.74
CA VAL A 155 -11.42 7.10 13.74
C VAL A 155 -10.76 7.61 12.45
N PRO A 156 -9.65 8.36 12.53
CA PRO A 156 -8.90 8.80 11.36
C PRO A 156 -8.39 7.64 10.51
N ARG A 157 -8.40 7.80 9.18
CA ARG A 157 -8.08 6.72 8.23
C ARG A 157 -7.27 7.21 7.04
N SER A 158 -6.51 6.31 6.47
CA SER A 158 -5.80 6.47 5.19
C SER A 158 -6.36 5.47 4.19
N SER A 159 -6.65 5.91 2.96
CA SER A 159 -7.24 5.08 1.88
C SER A 159 -8.40 4.16 2.32
N PRO A 160 -9.42 4.68 3.02
CA PRO A 160 -10.50 3.84 3.53
C PRO A 160 -11.39 3.32 2.41
N TYR A 161 -12.10 2.21 2.65
CA TYR A 161 -13.27 1.88 1.83
C TYR A 161 -14.41 2.85 2.15
N LEU A 162 -15.04 3.40 1.12
CA LEU A 162 -16.21 4.26 1.23
C LEU A 162 -17.42 3.54 0.64
N PHE A 163 -18.39 3.22 1.47
CA PHE A 163 -19.61 2.54 1.05
C PHE A 163 -20.83 3.43 1.29
N PRO A 164 -21.42 4.02 0.25
CA PRO A 164 -22.67 4.76 0.36
C PRO A 164 -23.80 3.86 0.89
N ILE A 165 -24.46 4.25 1.98
CA ILE A 165 -25.64 3.59 2.53
C ILE A 165 -26.89 4.35 2.08
N SER A 166 -26.78 5.65 1.93
CA SER A 166 -27.75 6.57 1.37
C SER A 166 -27.03 7.84 0.93
N ASP A 167 -27.75 8.81 0.38
CA ASP A 167 -27.19 10.13 0.09
C ASP A 167 -26.67 10.85 1.35
N ASP A 168 -27.27 10.56 2.50
CA ASP A 168 -26.91 11.20 3.77
C ASP A 168 -25.90 10.40 4.58
N ASN A 169 -25.80 9.09 4.38
CA ASN A 169 -25.00 8.20 5.20
C ASN A 169 -23.95 7.44 4.40
N ILE A 170 -22.70 7.51 4.88
CA ILE A 170 -21.57 6.78 4.33
C ILE A 170 -20.95 5.89 5.40
N MET A 171 -20.70 4.65 5.04
CA MET A 171 -19.88 3.77 5.85
C MET A 171 -18.42 3.86 5.40
N VAL A 172 -17.54 4.19 6.35
CA VAL A 172 -16.09 4.30 6.17
C VAL A 172 -15.45 3.12 6.87
N VAL A 173 -14.85 2.20 6.10
CA VAL A 173 -14.20 1.01 6.64
C VAL A 173 -12.70 1.23 6.71
N ALA A 174 -12.13 0.89 7.85
CA ALA A 174 -10.76 1.17 8.23
C ALA A 174 -9.71 0.64 7.27
N ASP A 175 -8.60 1.34 7.27
CA ASP A 175 -7.30 0.76 7.04
C ASP A 175 -6.65 0.28 8.37
N GLU A 176 -5.46 -0.34 8.26
CA GLU A 176 -4.71 -0.93 9.38
C GLU A 176 -4.16 0.08 10.41
N GLN A 177 -4.38 1.36 10.28
CA GLN A 177 -3.65 2.33 11.09
C GLN A 177 -4.15 2.51 12.53
N ASP A 178 -5.16 1.77 12.95
CA ASP A 178 -5.39 1.63 14.39
C ASP A 178 -4.35 0.68 15.02
N ASN A 179 -3.12 1.19 15.11
CA ASN A 179 -1.92 0.47 15.52
C ASN A 179 -1.83 0.13 17.02
N TYR A 180 -2.91 0.21 17.73
CA TYR A 180 -2.93 -0.09 19.15
C TYR A 180 -3.46 -1.49 19.46
N GLY A 181 -3.59 -2.35 18.44
CA GLY A 181 -4.09 -3.71 18.61
C GLY A 181 -5.58 -3.78 18.92
N LYS A 182 -6.30 -2.69 18.69
CA LYS A 182 -7.76 -2.69 18.80
C LYS A 182 -8.39 -3.24 17.53
N PRO A 183 -9.57 -3.87 17.63
CA PRO A 183 -10.33 -4.29 16.47
C PRO A 183 -10.52 -3.11 15.52
N VAL A 184 -10.31 -3.33 14.24
CA VAL A 184 -10.56 -2.34 13.21
C VAL A 184 -12.07 -2.18 13.08
N ASP A 185 -12.57 -0.98 13.28
CA ASP A 185 -14.00 -0.68 13.22
C ASP A 185 -14.35 0.00 11.88
N ALA A 186 -15.59 -0.16 11.46
CA ALA A 186 -16.22 0.73 10.51
C ALA A 186 -16.81 1.93 11.24
N SER A 187 -16.96 3.04 10.53
CA SER A 187 -17.71 4.20 11.01
C SER A 187 -18.85 4.48 10.04
N ILE A 188 -20.06 4.63 10.55
CA ILE A 188 -21.18 5.18 9.78
C ILE A 188 -21.20 6.68 10.06
N VAL A 189 -21.16 7.48 9.02
CA VAL A 189 -21.14 8.94 9.10
C VAL A 189 -22.45 9.48 8.56
N ASP A 190 -23.23 10.13 9.42
CA ASP A 190 -24.41 10.92 9.05
C ASP A 190 -23.91 12.32 8.62
N ARG A 191 -23.92 12.56 7.32
CA ARG A 191 -23.40 13.80 6.72
C ARG A 191 -24.27 15.01 6.99
N MET A 192 -25.57 14.81 7.21
CA MET A 192 -26.50 15.90 7.50
C MET A 192 -26.37 16.40 8.93
N LYS A 193 -26.15 15.50 9.88
CA LYS A 193 -25.97 15.85 11.29
C LYS A 193 -24.52 16.14 11.67
N GLY A 194 -23.56 15.72 10.84
CA GLY A 194 -22.13 15.80 11.15
C GLY A 194 -21.69 14.83 12.26
N GLU A 195 -22.45 13.76 12.48
CA GLU A 195 -22.20 12.75 13.51
C GLU A 195 -21.64 11.47 12.90
N SER A 196 -20.86 10.74 13.68
CA SER A 196 -20.38 9.42 13.29
C SER A 196 -20.51 8.39 14.40
N PHE A 197 -20.80 7.15 14.01
CA PHE A 197 -20.97 6.02 14.90
C PHE A 197 -19.98 4.93 14.54
N ARG A 198 -19.34 4.34 15.54
CA ARG A 198 -18.51 3.15 15.32
C ARG A 198 -19.40 1.92 15.16
N VAL A 199 -19.08 1.12 14.16
CA VAL A 199 -19.70 -0.20 13.94
C VAL A 199 -18.58 -1.23 14.01
N PRO A 200 -18.63 -2.19 14.96
CA PRO A 200 -17.61 -3.21 15.05
C PRO A 200 -17.63 -4.10 13.81
N LEU A 201 -16.45 -4.34 13.24
CA LEU A 201 -16.24 -5.40 12.28
C LEU A 201 -16.20 -6.75 13.00
N LEU A 202 -16.20 -7.84 12.23
CA LEU A 202 -16.06 -9.18 12.79
C LEU A 202 -14.72 -9.30 13.54
N GLU A 203 -14.75 -9.68 14.79
CA GLU A 203 -13.70 -9.52 15.81
C GLU A 203 -12.31 -10.09 15.42
N GLU A 204 -12.28 -11.12 14.56
CA GLU A 204 -11.05 -11.79 14.16
C GLU A 204 -10.50 -11.29 12.81
N TRP A 205 -11.20 -10.38 12.12
CA TRP A 205 -10.93 -10.05 10.73
C TRP A 205 -10.56 -8.58 10.55
N THR A 206 -9.47 -8.35 9.82
CA THR A 206 -8.95 -7.03 9.49
C THR A 206 -9.04 -6.82 7.97
N PRO A 207 -9.53 -5.69 7.48
CA PRO A 207 -9.51 -5.37 6.05
C PRO A 207 -8.11 -5.49 5.45
N ILE A 208 -8.03 -6.06 4.25
CA ILE A 208 -6.80 -6.02 3.47
C ILE A 208 -6.61 -4.60 2.97
N LEU A 209 -5.44 -4.03 3.26
CA LEU A 209 -5.09 -2.66 2.92
C LEU A 209 -5.07 -2.40 1.43
N LEU A 210 -5.66 -1.29 1.09
CA LEU A 210 -5.54 -0.70 -0.23
C LEU A 210 -4.37 0.29 -0.18
N HIS A 211 -3.24 -0.10 -0.72
CA HIS A 211 -2.07 0.76 -0.69
C HIS A 211 -2.20 2.01 -1.55
N HIS A 212 -3.11 2.04 -2.51
CA HIS A 212 -3.34 3.18 -3.39
C HIS A 212 -4.72 3.07 -4.02
N GLN A 213 -5.44 4.19 -4.05
CA GLN A 213 -6.60 4.46 -4.90
C GLN A 213 -7.74 3.42 -4.88
N THR A 214 -8.69 3.64 -4.01
CA THR A 214 -9.90 2.86 -3.99
C THR A 214 -10.93 3.45 -4.94
N HIS A 215 -11.35 2.66 -5.91
CA HIS A 215 -12.62 2.90 -6.59
C HIS A 215 -13.73 2.25 -5.76
N ALA A 216 -14.38 3.02 -4.89
CA ALA A 216 -15.42 2.48 -3.99
C ALA A 216 -16.52 1.73 -4.76
N ASN A 217 -16.85 2.18 -5.97
CA ASN A 217 -17.82 1.52 -6.84
C ASN A 217 -17.37 0.14 -7.34
N ALA A 218 -16.08 -0.14 -7.35
CA ALA A 218 -15.57 -1.42 -7.84
C ALA A 218 -16.00 -2.61 -6.98
N CYS A 219 -16.29 -2.39 -5.70
CA CYS A 219 -16.66 -3.42 -4.74
C CYS A 219 -18.17 -3.66 -4.65
N THR A 220 -18.99 -2.95 -5.41
CA THR A 220 -20.46 -2.95 -5.28
C THR A 220 -21.10 -4.11 -6.02
N ILE A 221 -21.87 -4.95 -5.32
CA ILE A 221 -22.60 -6.10 -5.88
C ILE A 221 -24.11 -5.84 -6.06
N GLY A 222 -24.64 -4.82 -5.42
CA GLY A 222 -26.04 -4.43 -5.45
C GLY A 222 -26.24 -3.12 -4.69
N ASP A 223 -27.47 -2.67 -4.60
CA ASP A 223 -27.80 -1.46 -3.84
C ASP A 223 -27.45 -1.67 -2.36
N HIS A 224 -26.57 -0.82 -1.83
CA HIS A 224 -26.02 -0.91 -0.47
C HIS A 224 -25.38 -2.28 -0.13
N GLN A 225 -24.86 -2.99 -1.15
CA GLN A 225 -24.24 -4.29 -0.99
C GLN A 225 -22.82 -4.27 -1.57
N TYR A 226 -21.86 -4.69 -0.75
CA TYR A 226 -20.44 -4.56 -1.06
C TYR A 226 -19.68 -5.81 -0.67
N LEU A 227 -18.56 -6.07 -1.37
CA LEU A 227 -17.59 -7.10 -1.02
C LEU A 227 -16.23 -6.47 -0.75
N PHE A 228 -15.56 -6.87 0.32
CA PHE A 228 -14.17 -6.48 0.52
C PHE A 228 -13.35 -7.59 1.20
N PRO A 229 -12.05 -7.69 0.89
CA PRO A 229 -11.20 -8.73 1.41
C PRO A 229 -10.70 -8.41 2.81
N VAL A 230 -10.55 -9.44 3.63
CA VAL A 230 -10.04 -9.37 4.99
C VAL A 230 -9.04 -10.50 5.25
N HIS A 231 -8.17 -10.30 6.22
CA HIS A 231 -7.30 -11.34 6.76
C HIS A 231 -7.44 -11.44 8.28
N ASN A 232 -7.08 -12.59 8.83
CA ASN A 232 -7.01 -12.77 10.28
C ASN A 232 -5.53 -12.88 10.74
N LYS A 233 -5.34 -12.97 12.05
CA LYS A 233 -4.00 -13.10 12.67
C LYS A 233 -3.24 -14.37 12.27
N SER A 234 -3.93 -15.40 11.80
CA SER A 234 -3.30 -16.64 11.31
C SER A 234 -2.93 -16.58 9.83
N GLY A 235 -3.14 -15.44 9.16
CA GLY A 235 -2.85 -15.26 7.74
C GLY A 235 -3.91 -15.83 6.81
N GLN A 236 -5.06 -16.29 7.31
CA GLN A 236 -6.17 -16.67 6.46
C GLN A 236 -6.79 -15.44 5.82
N VAL A 237 -7.22 -15.59 4.58
CA VAL A 237 -7.94 -14.56 3.82
C VAL A 237 -9.38 -14.97 3.65
N ALA A 238 -10.29 -14.04 3.81
CA ALA A 238 -11.72 -14.20 3.59
C ALA A 238 -12.30 -12.95 2.90
N ILE A 239 -13.58 -13.00 2.60
CA ILE A 239 -14.32 -11.88 2.02
C ILE A 239 -15.48 -11.55 2.95
N ILE A 240 -15.61 -10.29 3.27
CA ILE A 240 -16.80 -9.78 3.94
C ILE A 240 -17.80 -9.32 2.89
N GLU A 241 -19.02 -9.76 3.06
CA GLU A 241 -20.20 -9.22 2.39
C GLU A 241 -20.87 -8.23 3.33
N VAL A 242 -21.10 -7.02 2.83
CA VAL A 242 -21.86 -5.98 3.52
C VAL A 242 -23.22 -5.90 2.86
N ARG A 243 -24.27 -5.91 3.67
CA ARG A 243 -25.65 -5.61 3.25
C ARG A 243 -26.18 -4.51 4.16
N ASP A 244 -26.45 -3.36 3.57
CA ASP A 244 -26.76 -2.13 4.31
C ASP A 244 -25.63 -1.78 5.32
N THR A 245 -25.80 -2.14 6.59
CA THR A 245 -24.81 -1.90 7.65
C THR A 245 -24.35 -3.20 8.33
N VAL A 246 -24.77 -4.36 7.83
CA VAL A 246 -24.48 -5.66 8.43
C VAL A 246 -23.30 -6.31 7.73
N PHE A 247 -22.28 -6.66 8.52
CA PHE A 247 -21.09 -7.38 8.07
C PHE A 247 -21.27 -8.89 8.28
N SER A 248 -21.00 -9.67 7.27
CA SER A 248 -20.97 -11.14 7.36
C SER A 248 -19.85 -11.70 6.49
N LEU A 249 -19.28 -12.84 6.88
CA LEU A 249 -18.38 -13.56 5.99
C LEU A 249 -19.16 -14.10 4.80
N LEU A 250 -18.67 -13.86 3.59
CA LEU A 250 -19.17 -14.51 2.39
C LEU A 250 -18.89 -16.03 2.50
N PRO A 251 -19.93 -16.90 2.58
CA PRO A 251 -19.69 -18.32 2.60
C PRO A 251 -19.03 -18.77 1.29
N THR A 252 -17.87 -19.42 1.37
CA THR A 252 -17.13 -19.90 0.21
C THR A 252 -17.01 -21.42 0.21
N ALA A 253 -17.10 -22.03 -0.98
CA ALA A 253 -17.04 -23.49 -1.14
C ALA A 253 -15.67 -24.08 -0.76
N CYS A 254 -14.61 -23.26 -0.78
CA CYS A 254 -13.27 -23.64 -0.33
C CYS A 254 -12.55 -22.41 0.25
N PRO A 255 -11.49 -22.60 1.05
CA PRO A 255 -10.69 -21.50 1.56
C PRO A 255 -9.97 -20.75 0.43
N ILE A 256 -9.77 -19.43 0.60
CA ILE A 256 -8.93 -18.64 -0.30
C ILE A 256 -7.48 -19.09 -0.13
N PRO A 257 -6.78 -19.45 -1.22
CA PRO A 257 -5.41 -19.96 -1.13
C PRO A 257 -4.43 -18.84 -0.76
N VAL A 258 -3.68 -19.02 0.32
CA VAL A 258 -2.58 -18.14 0.72
C VAL A 258 -1.22 -18.82 0.57
N HIS A 259 -1.17 -20.14 0.56
CA HIS A 259 0.03 -20.93 0.30
C HIS A 259 -0.17 -21.83 -0.91
N THR A 260 0.82 -21.87 -1.79
CA THR A 260 0.77 -22.64 -3.03
C THR A 260 2.10 -23.34 -3.29
N LYS A 261 2.17 -24.18 -4.32
CA LYS A 261 3.45 -24.74 -4.81
C LYS A 261 4.46 -23.69 -5.31
N PHE A 262 4.03 -22.44 -5.47
CA PHE A 262 4.87 -21.31 -5.90
C PHE A 262 5.29 -20.43 -4.72
N GLY A 263 4.98 -20.82 -3.48
CA GLY A 263 5.18 -20.04 -2.27
C GLY A 263 3.91 -19.33 -1.80
N GLU A 264 4.07 -18.31 -1.00
CA GLU A 264 3.00 -17.52 -0.43
C GLU A 264 2.42 -16.55 -1.46
N ILE A 265 1.08 -16.42 -1.47
CA ILE A 265 0.38 -15.40 -2.24
C ILE A 265 0.04 -14.25 -1.30
N VAL A 266 0.52 -13.07 -1.64
CA VAL A 266 0.08 -11.82 -1.01
C VAL A 266 -1.10 -11.28 -1.81
N TRP A 267 -2.29 -11.30 -1.23
CA TRP A 267 -3.48 -10.67 -1.78
C TRP A 267 -3.47 -9.19 -1.39
N PHE A 268 -3.54 -8.29 -2.36
CA PHE A 268 -3.26 -6.88 -2.11
C PHE A 268 -4.22 -5.91 -2.79
N THR A 269 -5.22 -6.41 -3.53
CA THR A 269 -6.15 -5.53 -4.24
C THR A 269 -7.53 -5.52 -3.61
N GLN A 270 -8.25 -4.43 -3.84
CA GLN A 270 -9.69 -4.44 -3.64
C GLN A 270 -10.36 -5.49 -4.55
N ILE A 271 -11.58 -5.84 -4.23
CA ILE A 271 -12.40 -6.70 -5.08
C ILE A 271 -12.96 -5.86 -6.23
N MET A 272 -12.78 -6.34 -7.45
CA MET A 272 -13.36 -5.78 -8.66
C MET A 272 -14.60 -6.59 -9.02
N VAL A 273 -15.76 -5.95 -9.10
CA VAL A 273 -17.04 -6.63 -9.32
C VAL A 273 -17.52 -6.42 -10.75
N ASP A 274 -17.69 -7.51 -11.45
CA ASP A 274 -18.43 -7.62 -12.71
C ASP A 274 -19.89 -7.98 -12.37
N ARG A 275 -20.74 -6.97 -12.32
CA ARG A 275 -22.16 -7.14 -11.97
C ARG A 275 -22.94 -7.89 -13.04
N GLU A 276 -22.61 -7.67 -14.29
CA GLU A 276 -23.31 -8.29 -15.42
C GLU A 276 -23.19 -9.82 -15.39
N HIS A 277 -22.00 -10.32 -15.09
CA HIS A 277 -21.72 -11.75 -14.98
C HIS A 277 -21.76 -12.30 -13.56
N GLN A 278 -22.10 -11.48 -12.56
CA GLN A 278 -22.14 -11.83 -11.13
C GLN A 278 -20.82 -12.44 -10.62
N ARG A 279 -19.72 -11.89 -11.09
CA ARG A 279 -18.35 -12.30 -10.75
C ARG A 279 -17.63 -11.20 -10.00
N ALA A 280 -16.75 -11.63 -9.12
CA ALA A 280 -15.82 -10.72 -8.45
C ALA A 280 -14.39 -11.24 -8.62
N TYR A 281 -13.43 -10.33 -8.65
CA TYR A 281 -12.03 -10.66 -8.86
C TYR A 281 -11.17 -9.98 -7.81
N MET A 282 -10.14 -10.70 -7.36
CA MET A 282 -9.09 -10.17 -6.49
C MET A 282 -7.74 -10.59 -7.03
N MET A 283 -6.76 -9.71 -7.02
CA MET A 283 -5.40 -10.03 -7.47
C MET A 283 -4.43 -10.17 -6.32
N GLY A 284 -3.49 -11.08 -6.50
CA GLY A 284 -2.37 -11.32 -5.62
C GLY A 284 -1.08 -11.58 -6.39
N PHE A 285 0.03 -11.59 -5.71
CA PHE A 285 1.33 -11.89 -6.31
C PHE A 285 2.19 -12.76 -5.38
N ASN A 286 3.13 -13.47 -5.99
CA ASN A 286 4.20 -14.13 -5.29
C ASN A 286 5.46 -13.27 -5.42
N VAL A 287 6.00 -12.82 -4.30
CA VAL A 287 7.14 -11.90 -4.25
C VAL A 287 8.42 -12.51 -4.86
N GLU A 288 8.61 -13.82 -4.69
CA GLU A 288 9.86 -14.48 -5.12
C GLU A 288 9.91 -14.73 -6.63
N GLU A 289 8.74 -15.00 -7.24
CA GLU A 289 8.67 -15.44 -8.64
C GLU A 289 8.00 -14.43 -9.58
N THR A 290 7.61 -13.27 -9.09
CA THR A 290 6.91 -12.23 -9.88
C THR A 290 5.64 -12.71 -10.60
N LYS A 291 5.07 -13.83 -10.13
CA LYS A 291 3.82 -14.37 -10.66
C LYS A 291 2.62 -13.60 -10.16
N LYS A 292 1.64 -13.44 -11.02
CA LYS A 292 0.35 -12.88 -10.65
C LYS A 292 -0.69 -13.97 -10.49
N PHE A 293 -1.54 -13.79 -9.51
CA PHE A 293 -2.68 -14.65 -9.23
C PHE A 293 -3.96 -13.83 -9.33
N VAL A 294 -5.01 -14.45 -9.85
CA VAL A 294 -6.34 -13.88 -9.89
C VAL A 294 -7.30 -14.88 -9.26
N LEU A 295 -7.97 -14.47 -8.21
CA LEU A 295 -9.10 -15.19 -7.65
C LEU A 295 -10.38 -14.69 -8.32
N ALA A 296 -11.02 -15.55 -9.08
CA ALA A 296 -12.35 -15.30 -9.63
C ALA A 296 -13.40 -15.96 -8.73
N ILE A 297 -14.43 -15.22 -8.37
CA ILE A 297 -15.45 -15.57 -7.39
C ILE A 297 -16.80 -15.44 -8.06
N ASN A 298 -17.60 -16.50 -8.06
CA ASN A 298 -19.02 -16.42 -8.37
C ASN A 298 -19.78 -16.16 -7.08
N TYR A 299 -20.12 -14.91 -6.83
CA TYR A 299 -20.79 -14.51 -5.59
C TYR A 299 -22.32 -14.69 -5.63
N ALA A 300 -22.89 -15.06 -6.76
CA ALA A 300 -24.30 -15.41 -6.86
C ALA A 300 -24.62 -16.77 -6.23
N GLU A 301 -23.66 -17.69 -6.24
CA GLU A 301 -23.81 -19.00 -5.60
C GLU A 301 -23.65 -18.91 -4.08
N ARG A 302 -24.31 -19.82 -3.38
CA ARG A 302 -24.20 -19.95 -1.91
C ARG A 302 -24.02 -21.42 -1.52
N PRO A 303 -22.82 -21.82 -1.06
CA PRO A 303 -21.61 -21.03 -0.87
C PRO A 303 -21.02 -20.56 -2.21
N ALA A 304 -20.37 -19.39 -2.20
CA ALA A 304 -19.73 -18.82 -3.38
C ALA A 304 -18.64 -19.77 -3.92
N THR A 305 -18.65 -20.00 -5.23
CA THR A 305 -17.62 -20.81 -5.88
C THR A 305 -16.46 -19.93 -6.32
N MET A 306 -15.25 -20.50 -6.31
CA MET A 306 -14.05 -19.74 -6.61
C MET A 306 -13.09 -20.53 -7.48
N LYS A 307 -12.34 -19.81 -8.31
CA LYS A 307 -11.25 -20.36 -9.11
C LYS A 307 -10.02 -19.45 -9.03
N CYS A 308 -8.92 -20.01 -8.60
CA CYS A 308 -7.64 -19.29 -8.59
C CYS A 308 -6.89 -19.55 -9.90
N TYR A 309 -6.62 -18.50 -10.64
CA TYR A 309 -5.79 -18.50 -11.85
C TYR A 309 -4.39 -17.99 -11.51
N TYR A 310 -3.39 -18.43 -12.27
CA TYR A 310 -2.03 -17.89 -12.18
C TYR A 310 -1.40 -17.72 -13.55
N THR A 311 -0.54 -16.73 -13.72
CA THR A 311 0.25 -16.56 -14.94
C THR A 311 1.55 -17.34 -14.86
N GLY A 312 1.96 -17.94 -15.98
CA GLY A 312 3.30 -18.49 -16.11
C GLY A 312 4.32 -17.50 -16.65
N GLN A 313 3.87 -16.32 -17.02
CA GLN A 313 4.69 -15.23 -17.56
C GLN A 313 5.32 -14.43 -16.43
N ARG A 314 6.57 -14.01 -16.64
CA ARG A 314 7.22 -13.05 -15.76
C ARG A 314 6.71 -11.65 -16.09
N MET A 315 6.23 -10.95 -15.10
CA MET A 315 5.76 -9.58 -15.21
C MET A 315 6.59 -8.72 -14.27
N ALA A 316 7.16 -7.64 -14.78
CA ALA A 316 7.91 -6.69 -13.97
C ALA A 316 7.00 -5.98 -12.97
N SER A 317 5.77 -5.64 -13.41
CA SER A 317 4.76 -4.99 -12.58
C SER A 317 4.49 -5.77 -11.30
N SER A 318 4.77 -5.17 -10.16
CA SER A 318 4.34 -5.66 -8.86
C SER A 318 3.04 -4.95 -8.44
N VAL A 319 3.00 -4.27 -7.36
CA VAL A 319 1.81 -3.64 -6.78
C VAL A 319 1.17 -2.62 -7.73
N THR A 320 0.06 -3.00 -8.38
CA THR A 320 -0.78 -2.11 -9.19
C THR A 320 -2.23 -2.57 -9.10
N LEU A 321 -3.16 -1.62 -9.12
CA LEU A 321 -4.58 -1.96 -9.08
C LEU A 321 -5.05 -2.43 -10.45
N PRO A 322 -5.81 -3.53 -10.53
CA PRO A 322 -6.45 -3.94 -11.75
C PRO A 322 -7.64 -3.03 -12.08
N VAL A 323 -7.93 -2.94 -13.36
CA VAL A 323 -9.14 -2.30 -13.88
C VAL A 323 -9.98 -3.35 -14.60
N LEU A 324 -11.27 -3.38 -14.32
CA LEU A 324 -12.19 -4.25 -15.03
C LEU A 324 -12.48 -3.66 -16.42
N THR A 325 -12.30 -4.48 -17.46
CA THR A 325 -12.65 -4.08 -18.82
C THR A 325 -14.18 -4.13 -19.02
N PRO A 326 -14.74 -3.39 -19.97
CA PRO A 326 -16.18 -3.43 -20.26
C PRO A 326 -16.71 -4.83 -20.60
N ASP A 327 -15.85 -5.73 -21.10
CA ASP A 327 -16.17 -7.11 -21.46
C ASP A 327 -15.82 -8.13 -20.37
N GLY A 328 -15.54 -7.70 -19.13
CA GLY A 328 -15.35 -8.58 -17.97
C GLY A 328 -13.97 -9.22 -17.83
N ASN A 329 -12.95 -8.68 -18.49
CA ASN A 329 -11.54 -9.04 -18.27
C ASN A 329 -10.88 -8.12 -17.24
N LEU A 330 -9.64 -8.38 -16.83
CA LEU A 330 -8.85 -7.47 -16.00
C LEU A 330 -7.64 -6.96 -16.77
N VAL A 331 -7.33 -5.69 -16.59
CA VAL A 331 -6.10 -5.06 -17.06
C VAL A 331 -5.31 -4.49 -15.88
N ILE A 332 -3.99 -4.67 -15.91
CA ILE A 332 -3.06 -3.95 -15.04
C ILE A 332 -2.16 -3.05 -15.88
N THR A 333 -1.85 -1.88 -15.38
CA THR A 333 -1.04 -0.86 -16.07
C THR A 333 0.09 -0.40 -15.16
N GLY A 334 1.30 -0.25 -15.70
CA GLY A 334 2.43 0.28 -14.92
C GLY A 334 2.73 -0.50 -13.65
N GLY A 335 3.03 0.21 -12.58
CA GLY A 335 3.39 -0.38 -11.29
C GLY A 335 4.90 -0.36 -11.04
N PHE A 336 5.37 -1.00 -9.96
CA PHE A 336 6.80 -1.15 -9.71
C PHE A 336 7.43 -2.22 -10.59
N ASP A 337 8.65 -2.01 -10.99
CA ASP A 337 9.52 -3.10 -11.45
C ASP A 337 10.10 -3.84 -10.22
N SER A 338 9.57 -5.02 -9.95
CA SER A 338 10.02 -5.88 -8.85
C SER A 338 11.47 -6.39 -9.02
N ASN A 339 12.06 -6.21 -10.21
CA ASN A 339 13.45 -6.59 -10.48
C ASN A 339 14.45 -5.51 -10.10
N THR A 340 13.98 -4.28 -9.82
CA THR A 340 14.84 -3.18 -9.40
C THR A 340 14.83 -3.02 -7.88
N THR A 341 15.95 -2.60 -7.32
CA THR A 341 16.05 -2.27 -5.89
C THR A 341 15.52 -0.89 -5.56
N ASN A 342 15.25 -0.08 -6.59
CA ASN A 342 14.92 1.34 -6.46
C ASN A 342 13.43 1.65 -6.60
N PHE A 343 12.57 0.64 -6.68
CA PHE A 343 11.14 0.82 -6.94
C PHE A 343 10.87 1.62 -8.24
N ASP A 344 11.68 1.38 -9.27
CA ASP A 344 11.52 2.04 -10.55
C ASP A 344 10.16 1.66 -11.16
N PRO A 345 9.40 2.61 -11.71
CA PRO A 345 8.15 2.30 -12.41
C PRO A 345 8.37 1.49 -13.68
N THR A 346 7.41 0.64 -14.01
CA THR A 346 7.35 -0.07 -15.29
C THR A 346 6.30 0.55 -16.22
N ALA A 347 6.47 0.35 -17.53
CA ALA A 347 5.49 0.70 -18.54
C ALA A 347 4.57 -0.47 -18.93
N GLU A 348 4.75 -1.63 -18.34
CA GLU A 348 4.03 -2.84 -18.73
C GLU A 348 2.52 -2.70 -18.59
N VAL A 349 1.81 -3.22 -19.62
CA VAL A 349 0.34 -3.33 -19.62
C VAL A 349 -0.04 -4.76 -19.95
N TRP A 350 -0.85 -5.38 -19.08
CA TRP A 350 -1.23 -6.78 -19.21
C TRP A 350 -2.74 -6.97 -19.11
N LEU A 351 -3.32 -7.69 -20.07
CA LEU A 351 -4.71 -8.13 -20.06
C LEU A 351 -4.80 -9.58 -19.57
N PHE A 352 -5.69 -9.82 -18.62
CA PHE A 352 -6.03 -11.15 -18.10
C PHE A 352 -7.38 -11.58 -18.69
N PRO A 353 -7.42 -12.55 -19.63
CA PRO A 353 -8.65 -12.95 -20.32
C PRO A 353 -9.50 -13.85 -19.41
N LEU A 354 -10.45 -13.26 -18.69
CA LEU A 354 -11.27 -13.93 -17.68
C LEU A 354 -12.76 -14.00 -18.05
N ALA A 355 -13.25 -13.12 -18.92
CA ALA A 355 -14.66 -12.95 -19.27
C ALA A 355 -15.36 -14.28 -19.65
N ASN A 356 -14.72 -15.08 -20.49
CA ASN A 356 -15.28 -16.33 -21.02
C ASN A 356 -14.80 -17.59 -20.26
N LYS A 357 -14.21 -17.46 -19.07
CA LYS A 357 -13.76 -18.60 -18.28
C LYS A 357 -14.90 -19.16 -17.45
N GLU A 358 -15.30 -20.40 -17.72
CA GLU A 358 -16.23 -21.10 -16.81
C GLU A 358 -15.60 -21.27 -15.44
N LEU A 359 -16.34 -20.85 -14.41
CA LEU A 359 -16.00 -21.20 -13.02
C LEU A 359 -16.46 -22.65 -12.81
N PRO A 360 -15.59 -23.59 -12.38
CA PRO A 360 -16.02 -24.96 -12.17
C PRO A 360 -17.02 -25.02 -11.03
N GLN A 361 -18.06 -25.79 -11.21
CA GLN A 361 -18.86 -26.29 -10.10
C GLN A 361 -17.95 -27.03 -9.12
N ALA A 362 -18.15 -26.80 -7.82
CA ALA A 362 -17.35 -27.43 -6.79
C ALA A 362 -17.49 -28.95 -6.86
N ALA A 363 -16.50 -29.63 -7.42
CA ALA A 363 -16.36 -31.06 -7.20
C ALA A 363 -15.97 -31.26 -5.73
N ILE A 364 -16.88 -31.80 -4.94
CA ILE A 364 -16.60 -32.22 -3.57
C ILE A 364 -15.70 -33.45 -3.66
N ASN A 365 -14.39 -33.23 -3.77
CA ASN A 365 -13.40 -34.30 -3.62
C ASN A 365 -13.10 -34.47 -2.12
N THR A 366 -13.79 -35.38 -1.48
CA THR A 366 -13.40 -35.92 -0.18
C THR A 366 -12.14 -36.74 -0.36
N MET A 367 -10.99 -36.17 -0.05
CA MET A 367 -9.73 -36.94 0.00
C MET A 367 -9.82 -38.02 1.07
N SER A 368 -9.45 -39.26 0.71
CA SER A 368 -9.35 -40.36 1.65
C SER A 368 -8.23 -40.10 2.68
N SER A 369 -8.47 -40.52 3.94
CA SER A 369 -7.50 -40.36 5.03
C SER A 369 -6.11 -40.98 4.75
N LYS A 370 -6.02 -41.99 3.87
CA LYS A 370 -4.73 -42.58 3.44
C LYS A 370 -3.87 -41.66 2.58
N ASP A 371 -4.49 -40.82 1.73
CA ASP A 371 -3.77 -39.89 0.88
C ASP A 371 -3.17 -38.72 1.68
N TYR A 372 -3.79 -38.38 2.82
CA TYR A 372 -3.32 -37.36 3.73
C TYR A 372 -1.99 -37.73 4.42
N TYR A 373 -1.83 -38.98 4.87
CA TYR A 373 -0.58 -39.47 5.50
C TYR A 373 0.57 -39.64 4.52
N LEU A 374 0.27 -39.98 3.26
CA LEU A 374 1.27 -40.02 2.18
C LEU A 374 1.79 -38.61 1.83
N LEU A 375 0.91 -37.61 1.86
CA LEU A 375 1.26 -36.21 1.61
C LEU A 375 2.16 -35.65 2.71
N ILE A 376 1.87 -35.93 3.97
CA ILE A 376 2.69 -35.52 5.13
C ILE A 376 4.09 -36.12 5.04
N GLY A 377 4.20 -37.42 4.73
CA GLY A 377 5.50 -38.09 4.58
C GLY A 377 6.37 -37.48 3.47
N ALA A 378 5.75 -37.12 2.34
CA ALA A 378 6.44 -36.47 1.22
C ALA A 378 6.93 -35.04 1.56
N VAL A 379 6.12 -34.28 2.31
CA VAL A 379 6.47 -32.90 2.72
C VAL A 379 7.66 -32.91 3.71
N VAL A 380 7.70 -33.83 4.66
CA VAL A 380 8.81 -33.95 5.62
C VAL A 380 10.13 -34.31 4.89
N LEU A 381 10.08 -35.18 3.89
CA LEU A 381 11.26 -35.53 3.10
C LEU A 381 11.78 -34.35 2.27
N LEU A 382 10.88 -33.55 1.69
CA LEU A 382 11.24 -32.34 0.93
C LEU A 382 11.87 -31.25 1.80
N ILE A 383 11.42 -31.07 3.05
CA ILE A 383 12.00 -30.11 3.98
C ILE A 383 13.45 -30.49 4.35
N LEU A 384 13.75 -31.78 4.52
CA LEU A 384 15.10 -32.25 4.82
C LEU A 384 16.07 -32.06 3.64
N VAL A 385 15.61 -32.26 2.41
CA VAL A 385 16.41 -32.06 1.20
C VAL A 385 16.63 -30.56 0.91
N ALA A 386 15.60 -29.72 1.10
CA ALA A 386 15.69 -28.27 0.91
C ALA A 386 16.61 -27.61 1.96
N GLY A 387 16.58 -28.05 3.21
CA GLY A 387 17.47 -27.59 4.27
C GLY A 387 18.95 -27.83 3.96
N GLY A 388 19.30 -29.00 3.42
CA GLY A 388 20.65 -29.34 2.98
C GLY A 388 21.13 -28.47 1.80
N TRP A 389 20.24 -28.17 0.84
CA TRP A 389 20.57 -27.37 -0.34
C TRP A 389 20.76 -25.87 0.00
N ILE A 390 19.94 -25.31 0.91
CA ILE A 390 20.08 -23.93 1.37
C ILE A 390 21.39 -23.72 2.16
N TYR A 391 21.78 -24.70 2.97
CA TYR A 391 23.07 -24.69 3.69
C TYR A 391 24.27 -24.65 2.73
N TRP A 392 24.22 -25.44 1.65
CA TRP A 392 25.26 -25.48 0.63
C TRP A 392 25.34 -24.18 -0.19
N LYS A 393 24.20 -23.59 -0.57
CA LYS A 393 24.12 -22.36 -1.38
C LYS A 393 24.59 -21.09 -0.63
N ARG A 394 24.45 -21.05 0.71
CA ARG A 394 24.96 -19.94 1.52
C ARG A 394 26.50 -19.87 1.59
N ARG A 395 27.18 -20.97 1.31
CA ARG A 395 28.65 -21.08 1.43
C ARG A 395 29.42 -20.57 0.18
N HIS A 396 28.75 -20.27 -0.95
CA HIS A 396 29.41 -20.02 -2.24
C HIS A 396 28.98 -18.74 -2.99
N ARG A 397 28.57 -17.67 -2.32
CA ARG A 397 28.31 -16.39 -3.01
C ARG A 397 29.53 -15.49 -3.06
N LYS A 398 30.02 -15.21 -4.30
CA LYS A 398 31.00 -14.14 -4.60
C LYS A 398 30.26 -12.90 -5.09
N ALA A 399 30.76 -11.70 -4.70
CA ALA A 399 30.24 -10.39 -5.04
C ALA A 399 30.65 -9.96 -6.47
N THR A 400 29.80 -9.21 -7.16
CA THR A 400 30.08 -8.55 -8.43
C THR A 400 30.06 -7.02 -8.26
N PRO A 401 30.86 -6.24 -8.99
CA PRO A 401 31.04 -4.80 -8.77
C PRO A 401 30.02 -3.92 -9.46
N GLU A 402 29.76 -2.75 -8.86
CA GLU A 402 28.87 -1.70 -9.31
C GLU A 402 29.52 -0.78 -10.36
N VAL A 403 28.66 -0.24 -11.23
CA VAL A 403 28.97 0.79 -12.24
C VAL A 403 28.39 2.12 -11.74
N GLU A 404 29.20 3.18 -11.74
CA GLU A 404 28.80 4.55 -11.37
C GLU A 404 28.08 5.26 -12.51
N GLU A 405 26.90 5.83 -12.23
CA GLU A 405 26.19 6.78 -13.11
C GLU A 405 26.11 8.17 -12.48
N SER A 406 26.10 9.20 -13.34
CA SER A 406 26.11 10.63 -12.98
C SER A 406 24.80 11.13 -12.36
N PRO A 407 24.85 12.20 -11.52
CA PRO A 407 23.69 12.68 -10.76
C PRO A 407 22.57 13.25 -11.66
N SER A 408 21.32 12.80 -11.40
CA SER A 408 20.10 13.31 -12.04
C SER A 408 19.29 14.17 -11.04
N ALA A 409 18.32 14.96 -11.53
CA ALA A 409 17.43 15.80 -10.70
C ALA A 409 16.76 15.07 -9.51
N SER A 410 16.66 13.73 -9.57
CA SER A 410 16.16 12.88 -8.49
C SER A 410 17.13 12.73 -7.32
N GLU A 411 18.42 12.98 -7.53
CA GLU A 411 19.44 12.90 -6.49
C GLU A 411 19.40 14.12 -5.58
N GLU A 412 19.25 15.30 -6.14
CA GLU A 412 19.11 16.55 -5.37
C GLU A 412 17.89 16.51 -4.44
N ALA A 413 16.77 15.97 -4.92
CA ALA A 413 15.56 15.85 -4.10
C ALA A 413 15.73 14.80 -2.97
N THR A 414 16.44 13.70 -3.23
CA THR A 414 16.79 12.71 -2.21
C THR A 414 17.70 13.29 -1.15
N ASP A 415 18.70 14.05 -1.57
CA ASP A 415 19.66 14.71 -0.68
C ASP A 415 18.97 15.79 0.17
N GLN A 416 18.07 16.59 -0.42
CA GLN A 416 17.26 17.56 0.31
C GLN A 416 16.37 16.91 1.37
N LEU A 417 15.72 15.80 1.06
CA LEU A 417 14.90 15.09 2.06
C LEU A 417 15.78 14.49 3.17
N LEU A 418 16.93 13.92 2.84
CA LEU A 418 17.86 13.42 3.85
C LEU A 418 18.40 14.54 4.74
N LEU A 419 18.69 15.72 4.17
CA LEU A 419 19.09 16.87 4.95
C LEU A 419 18.00 17.25 5.98
N ARG A 420 16.75 17.27 5.57
CA ARG A 420 15.61 17.52 6.48
C ARG A 420 15.45 16.43 7.54
N ILE A 421 15.69 15.16 7.19
CA ILE A 421 15.69 14.05 8.16
C ILE A 421 16.80 14.28 9.19
N ARG A 422 18.03 14.59 8.76
CA ARG A 422 19.17 14.85 9.65
C ARG A 422 18.90 16.04 10.56
N GLN A 423 18.43 17.16 10.01
CA GLN A 423 18.06 18.34 10.78
C GLN A 423 17.02 18.00 11.86
N HIS A 424 15.98 17.26 11.52
CA HIS A 424 14.97 16.81 12.48
C HIS A 424 15.56 15.91 13.57
N MET A 425 16.50 14.99 13.21
CA MET A 425 17.21 14.17 14.20
C MET A 425 18.04 15.00 15.19
N ASP A 426 18.70 16.04 14.71
CA ASP A 426 19.58 16.88 15.52
C ASP A 426 18.80 17.86 16.42
N GLU A 427 17.76 18.50 15.88
CA GLU A 427 16.98 19.52 16.58
C GLU A 427 15.97 18.95 17.55
N GLN A 428 15.15 17.99 17.09
CA GLN A 428 14.02 17.46 17.85
C GLN A 428 14.35 16.15 18.59
N ARG A 429 15.43 15.47 18.20
CA ARG A 429 15.90 14.21 18.78
C ARG A 429 14.81 13.15 18.92
N PRO A 430 14.00 12.89 17.89
CA PRO A 430 12.87 11.97 17.98
C PRO A 430 13.31 10.55 18.32
N TYR A 431 14.58 10.19 18.05
CA TYR A 431 15.16 8.90 18.39
C TYR A 431 15.19 8.59 19.90
N LEU A 432 14.99 9.60 20.77
CA LEU A 432 14.88 9.39 22.21
C LEU A 432 13.53 8.78 22.62
N ASN A 433 12.53 8.81 21.75
CA ASN A 433 11.29 8.07 21.95
C ASN A 433 11.51 6.59 21.58
N SER A 434 11.33 5.68 22.56
CA SER A 434 11.50 4.23 22.36
C SER A 434 10.52 3.65 21.33
N GLU A 435 9.35 4.26 21.16
CA GLU A 435 8.27 3.83 20.26
C GLU A 435 8.34 4.49 18.87
N LEU A 436 9.40 5.27 18.58
CA LEU A 436 9.55 5.97 17.31
C LEU A 436 9.46 5.01 16.11
N LYS A 437 8.58 5.33 15.19
CA LYS A 437 8.38 4.62 13.92
C LYS A 437 8.75 5.50 12.73
N VAL A 438 9.05 4.89 11.61
CA VAL A 438 9.38 5.61 10.35
C VAL A 438 8.27 6.57 9.94
N ARG A 439 7.02 6.24 10.20
CA ARG A 439 5.85 7.08 9.92
C ARG A 439 5.84 8.40 10.72
N ASP A 440 6.39 8.40 11.94
CA ASP A 440 6.40 9.61 12.77
C ASP A 440 7.31 10.67 12.15
N ILE A 441 8.44 10.23 11.60
CA ILE A 441 9.34 11.10 10.83
C ILE A 441 8.69 11.52 9.51
N ALA A 442 8.02 10.58 8.84
CA ALA A 442 7.31 10.86 7.60
C ALA A 442 6.22 11.92 7.82
N ASN A 443 5.43 11.77 8.87
CA ASN A 443 4.40 12.73 9.25
C ASN A 443 4.98 14.12 9.52
N TYR A 444 6.03 14.19 10.34
CA TYR A 444 6.65 15.48 10.66
C TYR A 444 7.21 16.19 9.42
N LEU A 445 7.81 15.44 8.50
CA LEU A 445 8.43 16.01 7.28
C LEU A 445 7.44 16.20 6.12
N GLY A 446 6.17 15.85 6.27
CA GLY A 446 5.16 15.98 5.21
C GLY A 446 5.39 15.02 4.04
N THR A 447 5.83 13.79 4.33
CA THR A 447 6.12 12.76 3.32
C THR A 447 5.60 11.39 3.78
N ASN A 448 5.91 10.32 3.08
CA ASN A 448 5.51 8.98 3.49
C ASN A 448 6.69 8.11 3.95
N SER A 449 6.37 7.04 4.70
CA SER A 449 7.35 6.13 5.27
C SER A 449 8.25 5.44 4.24
N ARG A 450 7.74 5.23 3.03
CA ARG A 450 8.49 4.59 1.94
C ARG A 450 9.61 5.50 1.47
N TYR A 451 9.33 6.79 1.28
CA TYR A 451 10.34 7.77 0.85
C TYR A 451 11.41 7.99 1.92
N ILE A 452 11.02 8.03 3.21
CA ILE A 452 12.00 8.07 4.32
C ILE A 452 12.91 6.83 4.28
N SER A 453 12.33 5.65 4.15
CA SER A 453 13.08 4.40 4.11
C SER A 453 13.99 4.30 2.88
N TYR A 454 13.52 4.79 1.73
CA TYR A 454 14.28 4.85 0.49
C TYR A 454 15.49 5.79 0.62
N CYS A 455 15.30 7.02 1.09
CA CYS A 455 16.38 7.98 1.28
C CYS A 455 17.45 7.45 2.24
N ILE A 456 17.05 6.92 3.38
CA ILE A 456 17.98 6.36 4.36
C ILE A 456 18.73 5.16 3.77
N LYS A 457 18.04 4.24 3.09
CA LYS A 457 18.68 3.08 2.48
C LYS A 457 19.65 3.46 1.38
N ARG A 458 19.30 4.44 0.54
CA ARG A 458 20.14 4.88 -0.60
C ARG A 458 21.41 5.57 -0.13
N VAL A 459 21.32 6.51 0.81
CA VAL A 459 22.45 7.36 1.21
C VAL A 459 23.18 6.79 2.43
N GLU A 460 22.47 6.35 3.46
CA GLU A 460 23.07 5.83 4.69
C GLU A 460 23.39 4.31 4.63
N GLN A 461 23.00 3.64 3.54
CA GLN A 461 23.21 2.20 3.28
C GLN A 461 22.72 1.30 4.42
N CYS A 462 21.66 1.73 5.12
CA CYS A 462 21.13 0.97 6.26
C CYS A 462 19.60 1.08 6.35
N THR A 463 18.99 0.24 7.17
CA THR A 463 17.55 0.33 7.45
C THR A 463 17.23 1.50 8.37
N PHE A 464 15.97 1.96 8.38
CA PHE A 464 15.50 3.00 9.32
C PHE A 464 15.82 2.66 10.78
N SER A 465 15.56 1.44 11.22
CA SER A 465 15.88 1.01 12.58
C SER A 465 17.37 1.06 12.88
N ALA A 466 18.22 0.69 11.93
CA ALA A 466 19.68 0.80 12.10
C ALA A 466 20.13 2.26 12.17
N TYR A 467 19.53 3.14 11.35
CA TYR A 467 19.78 4.56 11.37
C TYR A 467 19.42 5.20 12.72
N ILE A 468 18.23 4.94 13.22
CA ILE A 468 17.80 5.41 14.55
C ILE A 468 18.71 4.88 15.67
N ASN A 469 19.09 3.62 15.59
CA ASN A 469 19.97 3.01 16.59
C ASN A 469 21.38 3.61 16.59
N LYS A 470 21.92 4.07 15.46
CA LYS A 470 23.17 4.83 15.41
C LYS A 470 23.05 6.12 16.23
N HIS A 471 21.96 6.89 16.06
CA HIS A 471 21.72 8.11 16.84
C HIS A 471 21.57 7.83 18.33
N ARG A 472 20.80 6.80 18.70
CA ARG A 472 20.63 6.38 20.10
C ARG A 472 21.95 6.00 20.77
N VAL A 473 22.80 5.24 20.09
CA VAL A 473 24.12 4.84 20.61
C VAL A 473 25.05 6.06 20.74
N ALA A 474 25.08 6.93 19.73
CA ALA A 474 25.86 8.17 19.80
C ALA A 474 25.41 9.07 20.98
N TYR A 475 24.12 9.19 21.19
CA TYR A 475 23.57 9.94 22.34
C TYR A 475 23.92 9.27 23.67
N ALA A 476 23.85 7.94 23.77
CA ALA A 476 24.26 7.19 24.96
C ALA A 476 25.74 7.44 25.30
N GLN A 477 26.62 7.42 24.30
CA GLN A 477 28.04 7.75 24.46
C GLN A 477 28.23 9.19 24.98
N GLN A 478 27.52 10.16 24.37
CA GLN A 478 27.58 11.55 24.80
C GLN A 478 27.07 11.73 26.25
N LEU A 479 26.01 11.02 26.61
CA LEU A 479 25.45 11.06 27.96
C LEU A 479 26.43 10.50 29.01
N MET A 480 27.09 9.39 28.71
CA MET A 480 28.10 8.79 29.58
C MET A 480 29.34 9.65 29.73
N ARG A 481 29.77 10.39 28.69
CA ARG A 481 30.85 11.39 28.81
C ARG A 481 30.47 12.57 29.68
N ARG A 482 29.26 13.12 29.50
CA ARG A 482 28.78 14.28 30.27
C ARG A 482 28.51 13.98 31.75
N GLN A 483 28.14 12.73 32.04
CA GLN A 483 27.78 12.26 33.37
C GLN A 483 28.49 10.94 33.65
N PRO A 484 29.79 10.99 34.06
CA PRO A 484 30.58 9.78 34.27
C PRO A 484 30.00 8.80 35.30
N ASP A 485 29.24 9.29 36.28
CA ASP A 485 28.64 8.46 37.34
C ASP A 485 27.24 7.90 36.98
N ILE A 486 26.69 8.23 35.82
CA ILE A 486 25.34 7.80 35.43
C ILE A 486 25.26 6.27 35.38
N LYS A 487 24.18 5.69 35.91
CA LYS A 487 23.94 4.25 35.83
C LYS A 487 23.55 3.83 34.43
N LEU A 488 23.99 2.66 33.96
CA LEU A 488 23.66 2.15 32.62
C LEU A 488 22.14 1.94 32.44
N THR A 489 21.42 1.66 33.51
CA THR A 489 19.94 1.62 33.50
C THR A 489 19.31 2.94 33.13
N GLU A 490 19.88 4.05 33.56
CA GLU A 490 19.41 5.39 33.15
C GLU A 490 19.88 5.73 31.74
N VAL A 491 21.08 5.29 31.35
CA VAL A 491 21.61 5.55 30.01
C VAL A 491 20.70 4.98 28.93
N TYR A 492 20.30 3.69 29.03
CA TYR A 492 19.47 3.11 27.98
C TYR A 492 18.08 3.76 27.91
N LEU A 493 17.46 4.05 29.04
CA LEU A 493 16.16 4.73 29.10
C LEU A 493 16.22 6.13 28.45
N LYS A 494 17.21 6.94 28.87
CA LYS A 494 17.38 8.30 28.37
C LYS A 494 17.84 8.36 26.91
N SER A 495 18.40 7.30 26.37
CA SER A 495 18.82 7.20 24.96
C SER A 495 17.79 6.55 24.05
N GLY A 496 16.56 6.32 24.53
CA GLY A 496 15.43 5.88 23.73
C GLY A 496 15.38 4.37 23.45
N PHE A 497 16.09 3.53 24.21
CA PHE A 497 15.92 2.08 24.11
C PHE A 497 14.79 1.60 25.02
N ALA A 498 13.96 0.72 24.49
CA ALA A 498 12.82 0.17 25.23
C ALA A 498 13.24 -0.81 26.35
N ASN A 499 14.42 -1.45 26.22
CA ASN A 499 14.93 -2.38 27.22
C ASN A 499 16.45 -2.50 27.17
N GLU A 500 17.01 -2.96 28.28
CA GLU A 500 18.44 -3.10 28.48
C GLU A 500 19.11 -4.10 27.51
N ILE A 501 18.47 -5.22 27.23
CA ILE A 501 19.01 -6.27 26.32
C ILE A 501 19.22 -5.70 24.92
N SER A 502 18.24 -4.96 24.42
CA SER A 502 18.32 -4.31 23.10
C SER A 502 19.45 -3.27 23.07
N PHE A 503 19.59 -2.47 24.13
CA PHE A 503 20.66 -1.48 24.27
C PHE A 503 22.04 -2.13 24.21
N PHE A 504 22.31 -3.10 25.09
CA PHE A 504 23.63 -3.75 25.18
C PHE A 504 24.03 -4.41 23.86
N ARG A 505 23.10 -5.16 23.24
CA ARG A 505 23.33 -5.81 21.96
C ARG A 505 23.63 -4.80 20.85
N THR A 506 22.81 -3.76 20.75
CA THR A 506 22.94 -2.76 19.69
C THR A 506 24.21 -1.93 19.87
N PHE A 507 24.51 -1.52 21.11
CA PHE A 507 25.73 -0.78 21.43
C PHE A 507 26.98 -1.58 21.08
N LYS A 508 27.05 -2.87 21.48
CA LYS A 508 28.17 -3.76 21.13
C LYS A 508 28.30 -3.95 19.62
N THR A 509 27.18 -4.06 18.90
CA THR A 509 27.21 -4.20 17.43
C THR A 509 27.76 -2.95 16.74
N ILE A 510 27.43 -1.76 17.22
CA ILE A 510 27.83 -0.49 16.58
C ILE A 510 29.22 -0.05 17.03
N VAL A 511 29.55 -0.21 18.31
CA VAL A 511 30.79 0.31 18.94
C VAL A 511 31.90 -0.75 19.00
N GLY A 512 31.56 -2.04 18.87
CA GLY A 512 32.49 -3.15 18.96
C GLY A 512 32.79 -3.64 20.40
N MET A 513 32.30 -2.94 21.42
CA MET A 513 32.44 -3.30 22.83
C MET A 513 31.19 -3.02 23.63
N THR A 514 31.03 -3.57 24.80
CA THR A 514 29.87 -3.35 25.66
C THR A 514 29.83 -1.91 26.20
N PRO A 515 28.64 -1.38 26.58
CA PRO A 515 28.54 -0.06 27.23
C PRO A 515 29.40 0.08 28.47
N SER A 516 29.54 -1.00 29.27
CA SER A 516 30.37 -1.02 30.48
C SER A 516 31.87 -0.90 30.18
N GLU A 517 32.35 -1.68 29.19
CA GLU A 517 33.74 -1.64 28.73
C GLU A 517 34.08 -0.26 28.14
N TRP A 518 33.17 0.26 27.33
CA TRP A 518 33.35 1.57 26.70
C TRP A 518 33.43 2.69 27.74
N LYS A 519 32.50 2.69 28.71
CA LYS A 519 32.49 3.66 29.82
C LYS A 519 33.77 3.61 30.65
N ALA A 520 34.27 2.41 31.00
CA ALA A 520 35.51 2.23 31.73
C ALA A 520 36.73 2.76 30.95
N LYS A 521 36.74 2.53 29.62
CA LYS A 521 37.82 3.02 28.75
C LYS A 521 37.83 4.55 28.64
N GLU A 522 36.67 5.19 28.50
CA GLU A 522 36.58 6.67 28.47
C GLU A 522 37.04 7.31 29.76
N LEU A 523 36.64 6.77 30.92
CA LEU A 523 37.07 7.24 32.24
C LEU A 523 38.58 7.05 32.49
N ALA A 524 39.20 6.02 31.89
CA ALA A 524 40.63 5.83 31.94
C ALA A 524 41.42 6.84 31.09
N ASN A 525 40.89 7.18 29.91
CA ASN A 525 41.48 8.17 29.00
C ASN A 525 41.42 9.58 29.60
N GLU A 526 40.29 10.01 30.20
CA GLU A 526 40.17 11.32 30.87
C GLU A 526 41.16 11.49 32.05
N LYS A 527 41.53 10.39 32.72
CA LYS A 527 42.53 10.41 33.79
C LYS A 527 43.96 10.42 33.28
N GLY A 528 44.18 9.95 32.04
CA GLY A 528 45.48 9.95 31.37
C GLY A 528 45.87 11.29 30.76
N ASP A 529 44.89 12.10 30.35
CA ASP A 529 45.12 13.43 29.77
C ASP A 529 45.20 14.54 30.84
N ALA A 530 45.03 14.19 32.14
CA ALA A 530 45.11 15.12 33.27
C ALA A 530 46.42 15.04 34.04
N ILE A 531 47.42 14.35 33.51
CA ILE A 531 48.81 14.30 33.99
C ILE A 531 49.71 14.86 32.88
#